data_ce07a0960ab958cf5edde8ce769a10f5
#
_entry.id   ce07a0960ab958cf5edde8ce769a10f5
#
_cell.length_a   1.000
_cell.length_b   1.000
_cell.length_c   1.000
_cell.angle_alpha   90.00
_cell.angle_beta   90.00
_cell.angle_gamma   90.00
#
_symmetry.space_group_name_H-M   'P 1'
#
loop_
_entity.id
_entity.type
_entity.pdbx_description
1 polymer ?
#
loop_
_entity_poly.entity_id
_entity_poly.type
_entity_poly.pdbx_seq_one_letter_code
_entity_poly.pdbx_strand_id
1 'polypeptide(L)'
;MKNLILSLTILLSSLTVSANETNPKIYGYWLNNYSEILLIQTDNTFSRRSKSDIIAQGKLVINENNISVLRSDTGEEYKLEYFLGEETLVVKKPNSDQAWLFTKIGN
;
A
#
# COMPACT_ATOMS: atom_id res chain seq x y z
N MET A 1 -19.55 13.68 -34.11
CA MET A 1 -19.17 13.72 -33.75
C MET A 1 -18.69 13.57 -33.60
N LYS A 2 -18.61 13.57 -33.49
CA LYS A 2 -18.04 13.50 -32.97
C LYS A 2 -17.26 13.49 -32.62
N ASN A 3 -17.01 13.43 -32.54
CA ASN A 3 -16.22 13.40 -31.97
C ASN A 3 -15.76 13.62 -31.33
N LEU A 4 -15.78 13.91 -31.24
CA LEU A 4 -15.33 14.12 -30.44
C LEU A 4 -15.26 13.90 -29.67
N ILE A 5 -15.69 13.82 -29.85
CA ILE A 5 -15.53 13.45 -28.97
C ILE A 5 -14.83 12.56 -28.59
N LEU A 6 -14.90 11.94 -29.02
CA LEU A 6 -14.12 11.22 -28.79
C LEU A 6 -13.01 11.29 -28.40
N SER A 7 -12.62 11.41 -28.75
CA SER A 7 -11.29 11.55 -28.41
C SER A 7 -11.12 12.05 -27.08
N LEU A 8 -11.91 12.68 -26.63
CA LEU A 8 -11.86 13.16 -25.41
C LEU A 8 -11.84 12.18 -24.41
N THR A 9 -12.48 11.18 -24.59
CA THR A 9 -12.54 10.24 -23.64
C THR A 9 -11.32 9.54 -23.37
N ILE A 10 -10.49 9.42 -24.28
CA ILE A 10 -9.28 8.84 -24.10
C ILE A 10 -8.47 9.48 -23.16
N LEU A 11 -8.45 10.72 -23.17
CA LEU A 11 -7.68 11.42 -22.31
C LEU A 11 -8.00 11.15 -20.94
N LEU A 12 -9.17 10.82 -20.62
CA LEU A 12 -9.52 10.63 -19.31
C LEU A 12 -8.89 9.46 -18.69
N SER A 13 -8.72 8.43 -19.41
CA SER A 13 -8.12 7.27 -18.84
C SER A 13 -6.72 7.49 -18.42
N SER A 14 -5.98 8.26 -19.15
CA SER A 14 -4.62 8.51 -18.76
C SER A 14 -4.54 9.30 -17.50
N LEU A 15 -5.41 10.21 -17.32
CA LEU A 15 -5.38 10.99 -16.14
C LEU A 15 -5.70 10.16 -14.94
N THR A 16 -6.58 9.22 -15.09
CA THR A 16 -6.93 8.37 -14.00
C THR A 16 -5.76 7.55 -13.53
N VAL A 17 -5.02 7.06 -14.44
CA VAL A 17 -3.85 6.30 -14.09
C VAL A 17 -2.86 7.10 -13.30
N SER A 18 -2.61 8.31 -13.72
CA SER A 18 -1.69 9.16 -13.01
C SER A 18 -2.14 9.43 -11.60
N ALA A 19 -3.41 9.59 -11.41
CA ALA A 19 -3.92 9.93 -10.10
C ALA A 19 -3.75 8.80 -9.11
N ASN A 20 -3.59 7.58 -9.58
CA ASN A 20 -3.42 6.45 -8.71
C ASN A 20 -1.99 5.94 -8.64
N GLU A 21 -1.07 6.73 -9.13
CA GLU A 21 0.30 6.32 -9.13
C GLU A 21 0.85 6.19 -7.72
N THR A 22 1.47 5.09 -7.41
CA THR A 22 2.03 4.82 -6.10
C THR A 22 3.41 5.39 -5.96
N ASN A 23 3.71 5.99 -4.81
CA ASN A 23 5.06 6.44 -4.52
C ASN A 23 5.95 5.20 -4.37
N PRO A 24 6.98 5.04 -5.19
CA PRO A 24 7.80 3.83 -5.15
C PRO A 24 8.58 3.65 -3.86
N LYS A 25 8.68 4.66 -3.04
CA LYS A 25 9.36 4.54 -1.76
C LYS A 25 8.63 3.63 -0.78
N ILE A 26 7.37 3.27 -1.05
CA ILE A 26 6.65 2.38 -0.17
C ILE A 26 7.10 0.93 -0.32
N TYR A 27 7.73 0.58 -1.45
CA TYR A 27 8.17 -0.79 -1.67
C TYR A 27 9.47 -1.07 -0.95
N GLY A 28 9.62 -2.26 -0.42
CA GLY A 28 10.82 -2.69 0.26
C GLY A 28 10.53 -3.29 1.62
N TYR A 29 11.55 -3.31 2.47
CA TYR A 29 11.48 -3.92 3.79
C TYR A 29 11.33 -2.86 4.86
N TRP A 30 10.40 -3.09 5.76
CA TRP A 30 10.06 -2.16 6.84
C TRP A 30 10.06 -2.89 8.17
N LEU A 31 10.59 -2.26 9.21
CA LEU A 31 10.69 -2.84 10.55
C LEU A 31 9.82 -2.05 11.52
N ASN A 32 8.99 -2.73 12.29
CA ASN A 32 8.22 -2.06 13.34
C ASN A 32 8.89 -2.26 14.70
N ASN A 33 8.31 -1.68 15.73
CA ASN A 33 8.89 -1.74 17.07
C ASN A 33 8.59 -3.04 17.81
N TYR A 34 7.93 -4.00 17.15
CA TYR A 34 7.75 -5.35 17.68
C TYR A 34 8.71 -6.33 17.01
N SER A 35 9.69 -5.82 16.28
CA SER A 35 10.67 -6.63 15.54
C SER A 35 10.04 -7.47 14.43
N GLU A 36 8.93 -7.01 13.89
CA GLU A 36 8.30 -7.66 12.74
C GLU A 36 8.77 -6.95 11.48
N ILE A 37 8.97 -7.71 10.42
CA ILE A 37 9.40 -7.17 9.13
C ILE A 37 8.26 -7.26 8.13
N LEU A 38 7.92 -6.12 7.57
CA LEU A 38 6.92 -6.02 6.54
C LEU A 38 7.64 -5.85 5.21
N LEU A 39 7.37 -6.72 4.26
CA LEU A 39 7.88 -6.59 2.91
C LEU A 39 6.73 -6.20 2.00
N ILE A 40 6.88 -5.08 1.30
CA ILE A 40 5.91 -4.65 0.27
C ILE A 40 6.63 -4.74 -1.05
N GLN A 41 6.13 -5.59 -1.94
CA GLN A 41 6.77 -5.86 -3.22
C GLN A 41 6.13 -5.04 -4.34
N THR A 42 6.87 -4.82 -5.40
CA THR A 42 6.43 -3.96 -6.49
C THR A 42 5.20 -4.49 -7.24
N ASP A 43 4.85 -5.75 -7.05
CA ASP A 43 3.64 -6.31 -7.61
C ASP A 43 2.43 -6.12 -6.68
N ASN A 44 2.61 -5.34 -5.63
CA ASN A 44 1.58 -5.01 -4.65
C ASN A 44 1.16 -6.22 -3.81
N THR A 45 2.09 -7.13 -3.59
CA THR A 45 1.90 -8.18 -2.59
C THR A 45 2.67 -7.80 -1.35
N PHE A 46 2.28 -8.35 -0.22
CA PHE A 46 2.98 -8.08 1.03
C PHE A 46 3.12 -9.34 1.86
N SER A 47 4.12 -9.34 2.72
CA SER A 47 4.24 -10.34 3.78
C SER A 47 4.72 -9.66 5.04
N ARG A 48 4.27 -10.13 6.18
CA ARG A 48 4.72 -9.65 7.48
C ARG A 48 5.25 -10.85 8.23
N ARG A 49 6.45 -10.73 8.76
CA ARG A 49 7.13 -11.83 9.42
C ARG A 49 7.52 -11.46 10.84
N SER A 50 7.41 -12.43 11.73
CA SER A 50 7.96 -12.32 13.06
C SER A 50 9.00 -13.42 13.17
N LYS A 51 10.25 -13.06 13.30
CA LYS A 51 11.39 -13.97 13.21
C LYS A 51 11.36 -14.65 11.84
N SER A 52 11.22 -15.95 11.77
CA SER A 52 11.20 -16.64 10.50
C SER A 52 9.78 -17.01 10.05
N ASP A 53 8.79 -16.68 10.84
CA ASP A 53 7.42 -17.08 10.53
C ASP A 53 6.65 -16.00 9.81
N ILE A 54 5.92 -16.37 8.78
CA ILE A 54 5.02 -15.45 8.10
C ILE A 54 3.74 -15.38 8.93
N ILE A 55 3.43 -14.19 9.42
CA ILE A 55 2.25 -13.99 10.26
C ILE A 55 1.11 -13.31 9.51
N ALA A 56 1.38 -12.78 8.32
CA ALA A 56 0.33 -12.22 7.45
C ALA A 56 0.89 -12.11 6.05
N GLN A 57 0.05 -12.29 5.05
CA GLN A 57 0.45 -12.07 3.67
C GLN A 57 -0.78 -11.88 2.79
N GLY A 58 -0.60 -11.24 1.66
CA GLY A 58 -1.70 -11.00 0.75
C GLY A 58 -1.38 -9.95 -0.28
N LYS A 59 -2.40 -9.22 -0.69
CA LYS A 59 -2.32 -8.22 -1.73
C LYS A 59 -2.76 -6.87 -1.22
N LEU A 60 -2.25 -5.83 -1.83
CA LEU A 60 -2.55 -4.46 -1.47
C LEU A 60 -3.09 -3.71 -2.67
N VAL A 61 -3.99 -2.77 -2.43
CA VAL A 61 -4.32 -1.74 -3.41
C VAL A 61 -3.94 -0.44 -2.74
N ILE A 62 -2.90 0.22 -3.26
CA ILE A 62 -2.32 1.39 -2.64
C ILE A 62 -2.80 2.63 -3.36
N ASN A 63 -3.50 3.49 -2.64
CA ASN A 63 -3.96 4.76 -3.15
C ASN A 63 -3.16 5.87 -2.50
N GLU A 64 -3.50 7.10 -2.77
CA GLU A 64 -2.74 8.22 -2.26
C GLU A 64 -2.72 8.29 -0.73
N ASN A 65 -3.84 8.01 -0.08
CA ASN A 65 -3.96 8.15 1.37
C ASN A 65 -4.35 6.87 2.09
N ASN A 66 -4.64 5.83 1.36
CA ASN A 66 -5.08 4.61 2.02
C ASN A 66 -4.61 3.36 1.28
N ILE A 67 -4.63 2.27 1.98
CA ILE A 67 -4.24 0.98 1.46
C ILE A 67 -5.38 0.02 1.76
N SER A 68 -5.88 -0.65 0.72
CA SER A 68 -6.82 -1.75 0.91
C SER A 68 -6.02 -3.03 1.00
N VAL A 69 -6.29 -3.84 2.01
CA VAL A 69 -5.55 -5.05 2.29
C VAL A 69 -6.47 -6.24 2.09
N LEU A 70 -6.00 -7.21 1.30
CA LEU A 70 -6.68 -8.49 1.17
C LEU A 70 -5.70 -9.55 1.65
N ARG A 71 -5.96 -10.11 2.80
CA ARG A 71 -5.10 -11.15 3.36
C ARG A 71 -5.41 -12.49 2.69
N SER A 72 -4.42 -13.06 2.03
CA SER A 72 -4.61 -14.33 1.35
C SER A 72 -4.56 -15.50 2.35
N ASP A 73 -3.96 -15.28 3.51
CA ASP A 73 -3.88 -16.31 4.53
C ASP A 73 -5.16 -16.47 5.35
N THR A 74 -5.97 -15.42 5.46
CA THR A 74 -7.20 -15.48 6.25
C THR A 74 -8.45 -15.13 5.46
N GLY A 75 -8.30 -14.49 4.31
CA GLY A 75 -9.44 -14.00 3.54
C GLY A 75 -9.99 -12.67 4.02
N GLU A 76 -9.40 -12.08 5.06
CA GLU A 76 -9.87 -10.80 5.56
C GLU A 76 -9.57 -9.67 4.60
N GLU A 77 -10.49 -8.70 4.53
CA GLU A 77 -10.28 -7.48 3.77
C GLU A 77 -10.50 -6.30 4.69
N TYR A 78 -9.62 -5.31 4.63
CA TYR A 78 -9.80 -4.09 5.40
C TYR A 78 -9.01 -2.95 4.76
N LYS A 79 -9.28 -1.74 5.20
CA LYS A 79 -8.64 -0.55 4.68
C LYS A 79 -7.87 0.14 5.79
N LEU A 80 -6.71 0.67 5.46
CA LEU A 80 -5.86 1.39 6.39
C LEU A 80 -5.51 2.74 5.79
N GLU A 81 -5.31 3.73 6.64
CA GLU A 81 -4.73 5.00 6.24
C GLU A 81 -3.22 4.88 6.39
N TYR A 82 -2.46 5.60 5.60
CA TYR A 82 -1.01 5.57 5.75
C TYR A 82 -0.39 6.93 5.49
N PHE A 83 0.79 7.12 6.06
CA PHE A 83 1.57 8.32 5.87
C PHE A 83 3.00 7.87 5.61
N LEU A 84 3.55 8.28 4.48
CA LEU A 84 4.87 7.84 4.04
C LEU A 84 5.84 8.99 4.10
N GLY A 85 6.91 8.86 4.88
CA GLY A 85 8.00 9.82 4.92
C GLY A 85 9.21 9.25 4.20
N GLU A 86 10.36 9.86 4.42
CA GLU A 86 11.58 9.41 3.74
C GLU A 86 11.97 8.00 4.13
N GLU A 87 11.97 7.71 5.41
CA GLU A 87 12.33 6.39 5.89
C GLU A 87 11.32 5.86 6.88
N THR A 88 10.14 6.45 6.95
CA THR A 88 9.12 6.02 7.89
C THR A 88 7.81 5.77 7.18
N LEU A 89 7.08 4.83 7.69
CA LEU A 89 5.74 4.53 7.22
C LEU A 89 4.86 4.37 8.45
N VAL A 90 3.81 5.16 8.54
CA VAL A 90 2.83 5.04 9.61
C VAL A 90 1.56 4.48 9.02
N VAL A 91 1.01 3.45 9.62
CA VAL A 91 -0.21 2.82 9.16
C VAL A 91 -1.22 2.85 10.30
N LYS A 92 -2.44 3.22 9.99
CA LYS A 92 -3.44 3.47 11.01
C LYS A 92 -4.79 2.95 10.56
N LYS A 93 -5.57 2.40 11.48
CA LYS A 93 -6.95 2.05 11.17
C LYS A 93 -7.80 3.31 11.09
N PRO A 94 -8.74 3.40 10.16
CA PRO A 94 -9.61 4.57 10.10
C PRO A 94 -10.42 4.70 11.40
N ASN A 95 -10.59 5.91 11.81
CA ASN A 95 -11.39 6.24 13.01
C ASN A 95 -10.82 5.61 14.29
N SER A 96 -9.52 5.44 14.35
CA SER A 96 -8.85 4.86 15.50
C SER A 96 -7.59 5.65 15.80
N ASP A 97 -7.18 5.66 17.05
CA ASP A 97 -5.92 6.26 17.44
C ASP A 97 -4.78 5.25 17.36
N GLN A 98 -5.09 4.01 17.04
CA GLN A 98 -4.09 2.97 16.95
C GLN A 98 -3.30 3.11 15.67
N ALA A 99 -2.00 3.17 15.77
CA ALA A 99 -1.12 3.31 14.62
C ALA A 99 0.11 2.44 14.79
N TRP A 100 0.66 2.02 13.65
CA TRP A 100 1.89 1.24 13.64
C TRP A 100 2.95 2.04 12.90
N LEU A 101 4.12 2.14 13.50
CA LEU A 101 5.23 2.88 12.92
C LEU A 101 6.26 1.89 12.40
N PHE A 102 6.64 2.08 11.16
CA PHE A 102 7.64 1.24 10.51
C PHE A 102 8.81 2.10 10.04
N THR A 103 10.00 1.55 10.09
CA THR A 103 11.21 2.21 9.60
C THR A 103 11.76 1.40 8.43
N LYS A 104 12.19 2.09 7.38
CA LYS A 104 12.73 1.43 6.19
C LYS A 104 14.06 0.79 6.53
N ILE A 105 14.24 -0.48 6.19
CA ILE A 105 15.50 -1.16 6.44
C ILE A 105 16.11 -1.75 5.17
N GLY A 106 15.42 -1.70 4.06
CA GLY A 106 15.99 -2.19 2.80
C GLY A 106 15.03 -2.02 1.64
N ASN A 107 15.53 -2.18 0.46
CA ASN A 107 14.75 -2.06 -0.77
C ASN A 107 14.43 -3.41 -1.38
#